data_67446f5dd285ef7c58217338726ad85a
#
_entry.id   67446f5dd285ef7c58217338726ad85a
#
_cell.length_a   1.000
_cell.length_b   1.000
_cell.length_c   1.000
_cell.angle_alpha   90.00
_cell.angle_beta   90.00
_cell.angle_gamma   90.00
#
_symmetry.space_group_name_H-M   'P 1'
#
loop_
_entity.id
_entity.type
_entity.pdbx_description
1 polymer ?
#
loop_
_entity_poly.entity_id
_entity_poly.type
_entity_poly.pdbx_seq_one_letter_code
_entity_poly.pdbx_strand_id
1 'polypeptide(L)'
;MTYQLSKLRKAVLFFSALLLAAPAAAALGRDSLELTPPMGFMTWNKYKDDISEQLIRRIADRMVSTGYAEAGYKYIFIDDGWQGGRDKRNNIIPDPVKFPSGMKALADYVHSKGLLLGIYSDAARLTCAGYTGSYGFEKQDAKTFAEWGIDYLKYDYCHAPSDSAVAHQRYRKMGDALQDSGRKIALGVCEWGQLNPERWARQAGGSLWRVSYDVRDMWKDIVGQGGMGILDIIDITEPLYKYAGPGHWLDMDMLIVGLDGKGGPSSDLGGVGCTYTEYQTQMSMWCMFASPLAMSHDLLDENEATRRILLNKEMIAINQDAFGEAARRVDFPGVCRVYLRRLSGNRLALAVMNPSDKPQSIQLPLSVIGKAQKYAFRDVWEHKTALWQKTWQGDLQPHETKVFTVTAR
;
A
#
# COMPACT_ATOMS: atom_id res chain seq x y z
N MET A 1 35.29 -40.11 -78.85
CA MET A 1 34.32 -41.13 -78.39
C MET A 1 34.40 -41.14 -76.87
N THR A 2 33.23 -41.04 -76.23
CA THR A 2 32.86 -41.25 -74.82
C THR A 2 33.21 -40.20 -73.77
N TYR A 3 32.16 -39.56 -73.45
CA TYR A 3 31.81 -38.77 -72.28
C TYR A 3 32.18 -39.36 -70.93
N GLN A 4 32.65 -38.52 -69.97
CA GLN A 4 32.34 -38.71 -68.58
C GLN A 4 32.17 -37.39 -67.90
N LEU A 5 30.97 -37.18 -67.35
CA LEU A 5 30.51 -36.08 -66.51
C LEU A 5 31.05 -36.21 -65.10
N SER A 6 31.74 -35.23 -64.56
CA SER A 6 32.05 -35.13 -63.15
C SER A 6 31.14 -34.12 -62.43
N LYS A 7 30.38 -34.64 -61.44
CA LYS A 7 29.46 -33.91 -60.64
C LYS A 7 30.23 -33.03 -59.60
N LEU A 8 30.14 -31.71 -59.75
CA LEU A 8 30.50 -30.80 -58.68
C LEU A 8 29.39 -30.82 -57.60
N ARG A 9 29.70 -31.31 -56.43
CA ARG A 9 28.90 -31.09 -55.22
C ARG A 9 29.23 -29.73 -54.63
N LYS A 10 28.27 -28.77 -54.66
CA LYS A 10 28.32 -27.53 -53.89
C LYS A 10 27.98 -27.87 -52.44
N ALA A 11 28.96 -27.72 -51.55
CA ALA A 11 28.74 -27.73 -50.12
C ALA A 11 28.18 -26.36 -49.72
N VAL A 12 26.92 -26.34 -49.25
CA VAL A 12 26.30 -25.19 -48.66
C VAL A 12 26.65 -25.25 -47.15
N LEU A 13 27.53 -24.35 -46.72
CA LEU A 13 27.81 -24.11 -45.32
C LEU A 13 26.66 -23.31 -44.72
N PHE A 14 25.82 -23.97 -43.90
CA PHE A 14 24.89 -23.28 -43.01
C PHE A 14 25.66 -22.72 -41.84
N PHE A 15 25.86 -21.41 -41.83
CA PHE A 15 26.21 -20.69 -40.61
C PHE A 15 24.96 -20.55 -39.74
N SER A 16 24.83 -21.41 -38.74
CA SER A 16 23.87 -21.24 -37.68
C SER A 16 24.36 -20.10 -36.78
N ALA A 17 23.81 -18.91 -36.94
CA ALA A 17 23.98 -17.82 -35.99
C ALA A 17 23.24 -18.22 -34.71
N LEU A 18 23.98 -18.68 -33.70
CA LEU A 18 23.50 -18.79 -32.31
C LEU A 18 23.26 -17.36 -31.80
N LEU A 19 22.04 -16.88 -31.93
CA LEU A 19 21.58 -15.72 -31.14
C LEU A 19 21.57 -16.16 -29.68
N LEU A 20 22.63 -15.80 -28.95
CA LEU A 20 22.62 -15.79 -27.50
C LEU A 20 21.54 -14.80 -27.04
N ALA A 21 20.36 -15.31 -26.77
CA ALA A 21 19.36 -14.55 -26.02
C ALA A 21 19.95 -14.28 -24.64
N ALA A 22 20.40 -13.03 -24.44
CA ALA A 22 20.69 -12.55 -23.09
C ALA A 22 19.43 -12.75 -22.24
N PRO A 23 19.55 -13.30 -21.04
CA PRO A 23 18.37 -13.60 -20.24
C PRO A 23 17.65 -12.29 -19.92
N ALA A 24 16.35 -12.27 -20.17
CA ALA A 24 15.41 -11.25 -19.72
C ALA A 24 15.24 -11.24 -18.18
N ALA A 25 16.30 -11.58 -17.46
CA ALA A 25 16.30 -11.69 -15.98
C ALA A 25 16.31 -10.34 -15.28
N ALA A 26 16.63 -9.23 -15.98
CA ALA A 26 16.67 -7.90 -15.36
C ALA A 26 15.30 -7.24 -15.19
N ALA A 27 14.28 -7.65 -15.94
CA ALA A 27 12.92 -7.11 -15.83
C ALA A 27 12.08 -7.78 -14.73
N LEU A 28 12.40 -9.02 -14.38
CA LEU A 28 11.69 -9.79 -13.35
C LEU A 28 12.00 -9.35 -11.90
N GLY A 29 13.03 -8.53 -11.70
CA GLY A 29 13.48 -8.14 -10.36
C GLY A 29 12.54 -7.17 -9.62
N ARG A 30 11.92 -6.22 -10.32
CA ARG A 30 11.04 -5.21 -9.72
C ARG A 30 9.61 -5.71 -9.53
N ASP A 31 9.06 -6.40 -10.51
CA ASP A 31 7.69 -6.94 -10.47
C ASP A 31 7.52 -8.11 -9.47
N SER A 32 8.58 -8.52 -8.78
CA SER A 32 8.54 -9.57 -7.74
C SER A 32 8.44 -9.02 -6.31
N LEU A 33 8.49 -7.69 -6.14
CA LEU A 33 8.29 -7.04 -4.84
C LEU A 33 6.81 -6.73 -4.64
N GLU A 34 6.34 -6.90 -3.42
CA GLU A 34 4.96 -6.55 -3.02
C GLU A 34 3.89 -7.15 -3.96
N LEU A 35 3.94 -8.47 -4.16
CA LEU A 35 2.94 -9.17 -4.98
C LEU A 35 1.53 -9.11 -4.39
N THR A 36 1.41 -8.84 -3.10
CA THR A 36 0.20 -8.40 -2.41
C THR A 36 0.46 -7.05 -1.74
N PRO A 37 -0.58 -6.26 -1.42
CA PRO A 37 -0.37 -4.98 -0.76
C PRO A 37 0.39 -5.13 0.56
N PRO A 38 1.43 -4.33 0.85
CA PRO A 38 2.16 -4.42 2.11
C PRO A 38 1.25 -4.10 3.30
N MET A 39 1.49 -4.82 4.40
CA MET A 39 0.78 -4.63 5.66
C MET A 39 1.78 -4.39 6.79
N GLY A 40 1.51 -3.40 7.64
CA GLY A 40 2.43 -3.07 8.72
C GLY A 40 1.93 -1.99 9.66
N PHE A 41 2.87 -1.45 10.42
CA PHE A 41 2.68 -0.32 11.32
C PHE A 41 3.55 0.85 10.87
N MET A 42 2.98 2.05 10.78
CA MET A 42 3.69 3.30 10.42
C MET A 42 3.65 4.29 11.58
N THR A 43 4.80 4.90 11.89
CA THR A 43 4.98 5.65 13.14
C THR A 43 4.34 7.03 13.13
N TRP A 44 4.12 7.67 11.97
CA TRP A 44 3.88 9.11 11.88
C TRP A 44 2.63 9.59 12.61
N ASN A 45 1.48 9.00 12.36
CA ASN A 45 0.21 9.55 12.89
C ASN A 45 0.16 9.59 14.41
N LYS A 46 0.70 8.57 15.07
CA LYS A 46 0.73 8.52 16.53
C LYS A 46 1.91 9.27 17.14
N TYR A 47 3.10 9.06 16.56
CA TYR A 47 4.33 9.48 17.24
C TYR A 47 5.03 10.66 16.57
N LYS A 48 4.67 11.00 15.30
CA LYS A 48 5.39 12.01 14.51
C LYS A 48 6.90 11.70 14.53
N ASP A 49 7.72 12.68 14.87
CA ASP A 49 9.17 12.57 15.03
C ASP A 49 9.62 12.22 16.46
N ASP A 50 8.68 12.02 17.41
CA ASP A 50 8.97 11.50 18.76
C ASP A 50 9.13 9.96 18.71
N ILE A 51 10.18 9.53 18.04
CA ILE A 51 10.50 8.13 17.79
C ILE A 51 11.88 7.80 18.38
N SER A 52 12.07 6.52 18.72
CA SER A 52 13.34 6.01 19.22
C SER A 52 13.51 4.54 18.91
N GLU A 53 14.76 4.06 18.94
CA GLU A 53 15.08 2.64 18.81
C GLU A 53 14.28 1.78 19.80
N GLN A 54 14.16 2.22 21.05
CA GLN A 54 13.40 1.52 22.08
C GLN A 54 11.92 1.42 21.74
N LEU A 55 11.32 2.50 21.22
CA LEU A 55 9.92 2.49 20.76
C LEU A 55 9.71 1.48 19.65
N ILE A 56 10.58 1.47 18.63
CA ILE A 56 10.46 0.54 17.49
C ILE A 56 10.59 -0.91 17.94
N ARG A 57 11.51 -1.22 18.87
CA ARG A 57 11.65 -2.57 19.45
C ARG A 57 10.37 -2.99 20.19
N ARG A 58 9.77 -2.11 20.99
CA ARG A 58 8.50 -2.37 21.68
C ARG A 58 7.35 -2.60 20.71
N ILE A 59 7.27 -1.83 19.63
CA ILE A 59 6.28 -2.03 18.56
C ILE A 59 6.46 -3.40 17.92
N ALA A 60 7.70 -3.80 17.59
CA ALA A 60 7.98 -5.11 17.02
C ALA A 60 7.53 -6.26 17.95
N ASP A 61 7.87 -6.17 19.24
CA ASP A 61 7.44 -7.14 20.23
C ASP A 61 5.92 -7.20 20.36
N ARG A 62 5.27 -6.03 20.35
CA ARG A 62 3.81 -5.94 20.44
C ARG A 62 3.12 -6.55 19.22
N MET A 63 3.58 -6.27 18.00
CA MET A 63 3.04 -6.87 16.77
C MET A 63 3.07 -8.40 16.81
N VAL A 64 4.14 -8.98 17.34
CA VAL A 64 4.26 -10.43 17.49
C VAL A 64 3.34 -10.96 18.59
N SER A 65 3.38 -10.35 19.79
CA SER A 65 2.66 -10.85 20.96
C SER A 65 1.14 -10.71 20.87
N THR A 66 0.64 -9.80 20.02
CA THR A 66 -0.79 -9.54 19.85
C THR A 66 -1.42 -10.16 18.60
N GLY A 67 -0.62 -10.91 17.82
CA GLY A 67 -1.10 -11.64 16.64
C GLY A 67 -1.12 -10.84 15.34
N TYR A 68 -0.71 -9.58 15.33
CA TYR A 68 -0.63 -8.78 14.09
C TYR A 68 0.35 -9.39 13.09
N ALA A 69 1.53 -9.81 13.56
CA ALA A 69 2.52 -10.48 12.71
C ALA A 69 1.99 -11.77 12.08
N GLU A 70 1.21 -12.56 12.84
CA GLU A 70 0.54 -13.78 12.35
C GLU A 70 -0.57 -13.45 11.33
N ALA A 71 -1.30 -12.35 11.54
CA ALA A 71 -2.35 -11.89 10.63
C ALA A 71 -1.82 -11.34 9.30
N GLY A 72 -0.49 -11.13 9.17
CA GLY A 72 0.15 -10.68 7.94
C GLY A 72 0.72 -9.25 7.98
N TYR A 73 0.59 -8.53 9.08
CA TYR A 73 1.25 -7.24 9.27
C TYR A 73 2.75 -7.46 9.50
N LYS A 74 3.54 -7.36 8.44
CA LYS A 74 4.96 -7.71 8.46
C LYS A 74 5.90 -6.53 8.58
N TYR A 75 5.47 -5.35 8.16
CA TYR A 75 6.33 -4.18 8.14
C TYR A 75 6.22 -3.33 9.41
N ILE A 76 7.35 -2.75 9.81
CA ILE A 76 7.40 -1.55 10.64
C ILE A 76 8.00 -0.46 9.75
N PHE A 77 7.21 0.56 9.45
CA PHE A 77 7.62 1.70 8.65
C PHE A 77 8.00 2.85 9.60
N ILE A 78 9.30 3.11 9.74
CA ILE A 78 9.78 4.32 10.43
C ILE A 78 9.58 5.48 9.45
N ASP A 79 8.71 6.41 9.81
CA ASP A 79 8.44 7.63 9.04
C ASP A 79 9.52 8.70 9.30
N ASP A 80 9.24 9.97 9.01
CA ASP A 80 10.18 11.09 9.13
C ASP A 80 10.71 11.27 10.57
N GLY A 81 11.88 11.89 10.73
CA GLY A 81 12.46 12.25 12.02
C GLY A 81 13.50 11.30 12.61
N TRP A 82 13.95 10.28 11.84
CA TRP A 82 15.03 9.38 12.27
C TRP A 82 16.43 9.90 11.91
N GLN A 83 16.53 10.84 10.97
CA GLN A 83 17.78 11.29 10.36
C GLN A 83 18.59 12.20 11.32
N GLY A 84 19.86 11.88 11.50
CA GLY A 84 20.85 12.66 12.26
C GLY A 84 21.75 13.54 11.38
N GLY A 85 21.43 13.64 10.07
CA GLY A 85 22.24 14.40 9.12
C GLY A 85 23.14 13.52 8.25
N ARG A 86 24.33 14.05 7.88
CA ARG A 86 25.34 13.32 7.08
C ARG A 86 26.71 13.37 7.77
N ASP A 87 27.45 12.29 7.64
CA ASP A 87 28.83 12.21 8.12
C ASP A 87 29.80 12.99 7.19
N LYS A 88 31.09 12.98 7.56
CA LYS A 88 32.17 13.64 6.76
C LYS A 88 32.35 13.07 5.35
N ARG A 89 31.76 11.88 5.06
CA ARG A 89 31.78 11.24 3.75
C ARG A 89 30.44 11.39 3.02
N ASN A 90 29.55 12.25 3.55
CA ASN A 90 28.19 12.46 3.09
C ASN A 90 27.28 11.24 3.20
N ASN A 91 27.63 10.21 3.98
CA ASN A 91 26.68 9.14 4.28
C ASN A 91 25.57 9.68 5.18
N ILE A 92 24.33 9.33 4.87
CA ILE A 92 23.22 9.61 5.77
C ILE A 92 23.39 8.77 7.04
N ILE A 93 23.17 9.40 8.20
CA ILE A 93 23.30 8.73 9.51
C ILE A 93 22.00 8.88 10.31
N PRO A 94 21.65 7.90 11.14
CA PRO A 94 20.55 8.04 12.09
C PRO A 94 20.91 9.04 13.19
N ASP A 95 19.89 9.64 13.80
CA ASP A 95 20.06 10.46 15.01
C ASP A 95 20.67 9.58 16.13
N PRO A 96 21.86 9.93 16.64
CA PRO A 96 22.57 9.09 17.61
C PRO A 96 21.91 9.05 19.00
N VAL A 97 21.01 9.99 19.30
CA VAL A 97 20.24 9.98 20.56
C VAL A 97 19.02 9.10 20.43
N LYS A 98 18.30 9.21 19.31
CA LYS A 98 17.11 8.40 19.05
C LYS A 98 17.45 6.94 18.71
N PHE A 99 18.56 6.70 18.00
CA PHE A 99 18.99 5.39 17.49
C PHE A 99 20.44 5.09 17.82
N PRO A 100 20.79 4.94 19.11
CA PRO A 100 22.19 4.83 19.57
C PRO A 100 22.90 3.59 19.05
N SER A 101 22.18 2.48 18.78
CA SER A 101 22.77 1.25 18.21
C SER A 101 22.87 1.29 16.68
N GLY A 102 22.31 2.31 16.03
CA GLY A 102 22.24 2.47 14.58
C GLY A 102 21.15 1.62 13.91
N MET A 103 20.81 1.99 12.65
CA MET A 103 19.70 1.36 11.92
C MET A 103 19.95 -0.11 11.59
N LYS A 104 21.23 -0.53 11.38
CA LYS A 104 21.50 -1.94 11.12
C LYS A 104 21.14 -2.83 12.30
N ALA A 105 21.53 -2.46 13.50
CA ALA A 105 21.21 -3.23 14.71
C ALA A 105 19.70 -3.28 14.97
N LEU A 106 18.98 -2.20 14.65
CA LEU A 106 17.52 -2.15 14.73
C LEU A 106 16.88 -3.07 13.68
N ALA A 107 17.35 -3.03 12.43
CA ALA A 107 16.87 -3.91 11.37
C ALA A 107 17.09 -5.39 11.71
N ASP A 108 18.29 -5.74 12.20
CA ASP A 108 18.60 -7.11 12.64
C ASP A 108 17.64 -7.57 13.77
N TYR A 109 17.30 -6.67 14.70
CA TYR A 109 16.32 -6.98 15.75
C TYR A 109 14.92 -7.21 15.17
N VAL A 110 14.43 -6.32 14.31
CA VAL A 110 13.11 -6.43 13.67
C VAL A 110 13.03 -7.72 12.85
N HIS A 111 14.07 -8.05 12.08
CA HIS A 111 14.16 -9.30 11.32
C HIS A 111 14.17 -10.54 12.22
N SER A 112 14.80 -10.47 13.40
CA SER A 112 14.79 -11.57 14.38
C SER A 112 13.38 -11.91 14.89
N LYS A 113 12.43 -10.97 14.76
CA LYS A 113 11.00 -11.16 15.10
C LYS A 113 10.17 -11.68 13.90
N GLY A 114 10.79 -11.92 12.74
CA GLY A 114 10.08 -12.28 11.49
C GLY A 114 9.33 -11.13 10.87
N LEU A 115 9.73 -9.90 11.18
CA LEU A 115 9.19 -8.64 10.63
C LEU A 115 10.19 -8.01 9.65
N LEU A 116 9.75 -7.00 8.91
CA LEU A 116 10.51 -6.24 7.94
C LEU A 116 10.60 -4.77 8.37
N LEU A 117 11.70 -4.09 8.04
CA LEU A 117 11.89 -2.70 8.40
C LEU A 117 11.84 -1.79 7.18
N GLY A 118 10.89 -0.87 7.18
CA GLY A 118 10.79 0.25 6.25
C GLY A 118 11.37 1.53 6.84
N ILE A 119 11.84 2.40 5.97
CA ILE A 119 12.40 3.71 6.33
C ILE A 119 11.82 4.80 5.44
N TYR A 120 11.99 6.04 5.84
CA TYR A 120 11.52 7.23 5.11
C TYR A 120 12.69 8.08 4.60
N SER A 121 12.54 8.66 3.42
CA SER A 121 13.37 9.77 2.93
C SER A 121 12.55 10.65 1.98
N ASP A 122 13.20 11.64 1.38
CA ASP A 122 12.55 12.62 0.51
C ASP A 122 13.35 12.84 -0.79
N ALA A 123 12.65 13.06 -1.90
CA ALA A 123 13.22 13.42 -3.20
C ALA A 123 13.68 14.89 -3.26
N ALA A 124 13.78 15.56 -2.12
CA ALA A 124 14.35 16.88 -1.93
C ALA A 124 15.55 16.82 -0.98
N ARG A 125 16.16 17.99 -0.70
CA ARG A 125 17.29 18.10 0.24
C ARG A 125 16.83 17.96 1.69
N LEU A 126 15.61 18.40 1.97
CA LEU A 126 14.98 18.32 3.27
C LEU A 126 13.70 17.51 3.16
N THR A 127 13.38 16.77 4.22
CA THR A 127 12.12 16.06 4.40
C THR A 127 10.99 17.03 4.77
N CYS A 128 9.75 16.54 4.83
CA CYS A 128 8.59 17.34 5.22
C CYS A 128 8.75 17.97 6.61
N ALA A 129 9.36 17.26 7.56
CA ALA A 129 9.65 17.78 8.90
C ALA A 129 11.00 18.52 9.00
N GLY A 130 11.71 18.73 7.88
CA GLY A 130 12.94 19.49 7.82
C GLY A 130 14.22 18.72 8.12
N TYR A 131 14.16 17.39 8.18
CA TYR A 131 15.33 16.51 8.31
C TYR A 131 16.04 16.31 6.97
N THR A 132 17.11 15.51 6.96
CA THR A 132 17.95 15.28 5.77
C THR A 132 17.24 14.37 4.76
N GLY A 133 16.99 14.89 3.55
CA GLY A 133 16.52 14.12 2.40
C GLY A 133 17.64 13.54 1.55
N SER A 134 17.27 12.78 0.51
CA SER A 134 18.21 12.03 -0.33
C SER A 134 18.55 12.68 -1.67
N TYR A 135 17.94 13.83 -2.01
CA TYR A 135 18.18 14.49 -3.30
C TYR A 135 19.66 14.82 -3.54
N GLY A 136 20.22 14.25 -4.61
CA GLY A 136 21.63 14.38 -4.98
C GLY A 136 22.53 13.28 -4.38
N PHE A 137 22.02 12.44 -3.49
CA PHE A 137 22.73 11.36 -2.80
C PHE A 137 22.06 9.99 -2.99
N GLU A 138 21.14 9.85 -3.93
CA GLU A 138 20.28 8.68 -4.09
C GLU A 138 21.05 7.35 -4.14
N LYS A 139 22.15 7.30 -4.91
CA LYS A 139 23.01 6.12 -4.99
C LYS A 139 23.68 5.76 -3.67
N GLN A 140 24.19 6.78 -2.97
CA GLN A 140 24.89 6.59 -1.71
C GLN A 140 23.92 6.16 -0.62
N ASP A 141 22.75 6.81 -0.54
CA ASP A 141 21.75 6.52 0.46
C ASP A 141 21.11 5.13 0.23
N ALA A 142 20.78 4.78 -1.02
CA ALA A 142 20.28 3.45 -1.37
C ALA A 142 21.25 2.32 -0.95
N LYS A 143 22.55 2.54 -1.18
CA LYS A 143 23.59 1.60 -0.70
C LYS A 143 23.60 1.51 0.82
N THR A 144 23.53 2.63 1.52
CA THR A 144 23.49 2.68 2.98
C THR A 144 22.23 1.97 3.51
N PHE A 145 21.06 2.19 2.90
CA PHE A 145 19.82 1.49 3.28
C PHE A 145 19.95 -0.03 3.07
N ALA A 146 20.58 -0.47 1.98
CA ALA A 146 20.82 -1.87 1.72
C ALA A 146 21.78 -2.48 2.76
N GLU A 147 22.86 -1.78 3.13
CA GLU A 147 23.82 -2.20 4.17
C GLU A 147 23.18 -2.29 5.56
N TRP A 148 22.20 -1.44 5.86
CA TRP A 148 21.40 -1.50 7.08
C TRP A 148 20.39 -2.65 7.09
N GLY A 149 20.06 -3.22 5.93
CA GLY A 149 19.06 -4.28 5.85
C GLY A 149 17.64 -3.74 5.72
N ILE A 150 17.43 -2.55 5.18
CA ILE A 150 16.12 -1.98 4.96
C ILE A 150 15.36 -2.76 3.86
N ASP A 151 14.06 -2.93 4.02
CA ASP A 151 13.18 -3.70 3.13
C ASP A 151 12.23 -2.81 2.31
N TYR A 152 11.98 -1.58 2.78
CA TYR A 152 11.05 -0.65 2.15
C TYR A 152 11.53 0.79 2.35
N LEU A 153 11.35 1.62 1.32
CA LEU A 153 11.59 3.06 1.37
C LEU A 153 10.30 3.81 1.01
N LYS A 154 9.73 4.55 1.98
CA LYS A 154 8.78 5.64 1.69
C LYS A 154 9.60 6.84 1.20
N TYR A 155 9.35 7.28 -0.02
CA TYR A 155 10.10 8.37 -0.64
C TYR A 155 9.15 9.52 -0.93
N ASP A 156 9.25 10.58 -0.14
CA ASP A 156 8.35 11.74 -0.17
C ASP A 156 8.80 12.80 -1.18
N TYR A 157 8.05 13.89 -1.32
CA TYR A 157 8.27 14.91 -2.34
C TYR A 157 8.17 16.34 -1.79
N CYS A 158 8.34 16.56 -0.49
CA CYS A 158 8.30 17.87 0.14
C CYS A 158 9.40 18.78 -0.40
N HIS A 159 9.14 20.07 -0.50
CA HIS A 159 10.11 21.06 -0.98
C HIS A 159 10.68 20.78 -2.39
N ALA A 160 10.04 19.95 -3.18
CA ALA A 160 10.43 19.62 -4.55
C ALA A 160 9.58 20.39 -5.58
N PRO A 161 10.03 20.56 -6.83
CA PRO A 161 9.24 21.25 -7.86
C PRO A 161 7.94 20.53 -8.19
N SER A 162 6.84 21.28 -8.28
CA SER A 162 5.53 20.76 -8.72
C SER A 162 5.50 20.55 -10.24
N ASP A 163 6.27 19.56 -10.72
CA ASP A 163 6.40 19.19 -12.12
C ASP A 163 6.48 17.67 -12.26
N SER A 164 5.57 17.09 -13.04
CA SER A 164 5.45 15.62 -13.18
C SER A 164 6.69 14.98 -13.83
N ALA A 165 7.34 15.65 -14.78
CA ALA A 165 8.54 15.11 -15.42
C ALA A 165 9.74 15.12 -14.45
N VAL A 166 9.86 16.18 -13.65
CA VAL A 166 10.88 16.29 -12.60
C VAL A 166 10.63 15.25 -11.52
N ALA A 167 9.38 15.06 -11.07
CA ALA A 167 9.02 14.03 -10.10
C ALA A 167 9.40 12.64 -10.63
N HIS A 168 8.94 12.29 -11.82
CA HIS A 168 9.29 11.01 -12.46
C HIS A 168 10.80 10.79 -12.52
N GLN A 169 11.57 11.79 -12.91
CA GLN A 169 13.04 11.71 -12.98
C GLN A 169 13.67 11.46 -11.60
N ARG A 170 13.23 12.17 -10.55
CA ARG A 170 13.75 12.01 -9.18
C ARG A 170 13.43 10.65 -8.60
N TYR A 171 12.18 10.20 -8.74
CA TYR A 171 11.77 8.88 -8.29
C TYR A 171 12.47 7.77 -9.06
N ARG A 172 12.62 7.92 -10.38
CA ARG A 172 13.37 6.98 -11.20
C ARG A 172 14.82 6.84 -10.74
N LYS A 173 15.48 7.97 -10.44
CA LYS A 173 16.86 7.98 -9.97
C LYS A 173 17.02 7.20 -8.66
N MET A 174 16.07 7.35 -7.70
CA MET A 174 16.06 6.56 -6.48
C MET A 174 15.73 5.09 -6.78
N GLY A 175 14.72 4.80 -7.59
CA GLY A 175 14.35 3.44 -7.95
C GLY A 175 15.50 2.67 -8.62
N ASP A 176 16.26 3.31 -9.52
CA ASP A 176 17.45 2.72 -10.14
C ASP A 176 18.55 2.50 -9.08
N ALA A 177 18.76 3.46 -8.18
CA ALA A 177 19.73 3.33 -7.09
C ALA A 177 19.42 2.18 -6.12
N LEU A 178 18.14 2.00 -5.76
CA LEU A 178 17.69 0.88 -4.93
C LEU A 178 17.91 -0.46 -5.66
N GLN A 179 17.64 -0.54 -6.95
CA GLN A 179 17.89 -1.74 -7.75
C GLN A 179 19.38 -2.08 -7.79
N ASP A 180 20.24 -1.07 -7.95
CA ASP A 180 21.70 -1.23 -8.02
C ASP A 180 22.34 -1.54 -6.65
N SER A 181 21.59 -1.35 -5.55
CA SER A 181 22.11 -1.53 -4.18
C SER A 181 22.44 -2.98 -3.81
N GLY A 182 21.93 -3.95 -4.58
CA GLY A 182 22.11 -5.38 -4.35
C GLY A 182 21.12 -5.99 -3.34
N ARG A 183 20.21 -5.19 -2.75
CA ARG A 183 19.12 -5.64 -1.87
C ARG A 183 17.76 -5.35 -2.49
N LYS A 184 16.80 -6.23 -2.27
CA LYS A 184 15.39 -5.97 -2.64
C LYS A 184 14.79 -4.99 -1.63
N ILE A 185 14.57 -3.75 -2.06
CA ILE A 185 13.94 -2.70 -1.27
C ILE A 185 12.75 -2.19 -2.06
N ALA A 186 11.55 -2.34 -1.50
CA ALA A 186 10.34 -1.83 -2.13
C ALA A 186 10.31 -0.30 -2.06
N LEU A 187 9.84 0.37 -3.12
CA LEU A 187 9.75 1.83 -3.20
C LEU A 187 8.29 2.27 -3.13
N GLY A 188 7.95 3.01 -2.10
CA GLY A 188 6.70 3.75 -1.98
C GLY A 188 6.85 5.18 -2.48
N VAL A 189 6.14 5.54 -3.54
CA VAL A 189 6.11 6.88 -4.13
C VAL A 189 5.10 7.72 -3.38
N CYS A 190 5.52 8.85 -2.81
CA CYS A 190 4.67 9.70 -1.99
C CYS A 190 4.73 11.17 -2.47
N GLU A 191 4.01 11.48 -3.55
CA GLU A 191 3.83 12.86 -4.05
C GLU A 191 2.33 13.26 -4.01
N TRP A 192 1.58 12.58 -3.13
CA TRP A 192 0.18 12.84 -2.78
C TRP A 192 -0.81 12.78 -3.95
N GLY A 193 -0.51 12.06 -5.03
CA GLY A 193 -1.38 11.94 -6.21
C GLY A 193 -1.47 13.20 -7.08
N GLN A 194 -0.65 14.22 -6.82
CA GLN A 194 -0.76 15.53 -7.46
C GLN A 194 -0.13 15.58 -8.85
N LEU A 195 0.81 14.70 -9.14
CA LEU A 195 1.62 14.72 -10.36
C LEU A 195 1.35 13.50 -11.26
N ASN A 196 0.17 12.89 -11.13
CA ASN A 196 -0.31 11.73 -11.88
C ASN A 196 0.61 10.50 -11.74
N PRO A 197 0.95 10.05 -10.52
CA PRO A 197 1.87 8.94 -10.25
C PRO A 197 1.40 7.63 -10.87
N GLU A 198 0.09 7.43 -11.05
CA GLU A 198 -0.49 6.27 -11.71
C GLU A 198 0.04 6.03 -13.13
N ARG A 199 0.59 7.07 -13.78
CA ARG A 199 1.12 7.00 -15.15
C ARG A 199 2.60 6.67 -15.22
N TRP A 200 3.36 6.92 -14.16
CA TRP A 200 4.83 6.80 -14.22
C TRP A 200 5.47 6.09 -13.02
N ALA A 201 4.82 6.00 -11.86
CA ALA A 201 5.44 5.47 -10.64
C ALA A 201 5.99 4.04 -10.83
N ARG A 202 5.23 3.16 -11.49
CA ARG A 202 5.72 1.81 -11.82
C ARG A 202 6.99 1.84 -12.66
N GLN A 203 7.08 2.73 -13.66
CA GLN A 203 8.27 2.87 -14.50
C GLN A 203 9.46 3.42 -13.72
N ALA A 204 9.20 4.24 -12.70
CA ALA A 204 10.21 4.74 -11.78
C ALA A 204 10.67 3.69 -10.75
N GLY A 205 10.09 2.49 -10.74
CA GLY A 205 10.41 1.43 -9.80
C GLY A 205 9.53 1.40 -8.55
N GLY A 206 8.46 2.21 -8.51
CA GLY A 206 7.50 2.23 -7.41
C GLY A 206 6.69 0.94 -7.33
N SER A 207 6.64 0.33 -6.15
CA SER A 207 5.79 -0.81 -5.84
C SER A 207 4.40 -0.38 -5.38
N LEU A 208 4.26 0.86 -4.94
CA LEU A 208 3.00 1.52 -4.59
C LEU A 208 3.17 3.04 -4.70
N TRP A 209 2.05 3.75 -4.78
CA TRP A 209 2.05 5.22 -4.82
C TRP A 209 0.82 5.81 -4.16
N ARG A 210 1.04 6.89 -3.40
CA ARG A 210 0.00 7.69 -2.76
C ARG A 210 -0.94 8.28 -3.81
N VAL A 211 -2.22 8.16 -3.58
CA VAL A 211 -3.27 8.67 -4.50
C VAL A 211 -3.84 10.02 -4.06
N SER A 212 -3.60 10.43 -2.83
CA SER A 212 -4.19 11.62 -2.21
C SER A 212 -3.23 12.31 -1.25
N TYR A 213 -3.60 13.48 -0.76
CA TYR A 213 -3.01 14.07 0.44
C TYR A 213 -3.24 13.19 1.67
N ASP A 214 -2.65 13.59 2.80
CA ASP A 214 -2.66 12.82 4.04
C ASP A 214 -4.05 12.63 4.62
N VAL A 215 -4.32 11.41 5.08
CA VAL A 215 -5.56 11.08 5.76
C VAL A 215 -5.68 11.81 7.09
N ARG A 216 -6.88 12.33 7.36
CA ARG A 216 -7.26 12.93 8.63
C ARG A 216 -8.27 12.04 9.34
N ASP A 217 -8.32 12.15 10.66
CA ASP A 217 -9.24 11.36 11.50
C ASP A 217 -10.65 11.95 11.45
N MET A 218 -11.24 11.93 10.26
CA MET A 218 -12.57 12.42 9.94
C MET A 218 -13.18 11.69 8.75
N TRP A 219 -14.50 11.70 8.68
CA TRP A 219 -15.23 11.03 7.59
C TRP A 219 -15.04 11.72 6.25
N LYS A 220 -15.21 13.04 6.20
CA LYS A 220 -15.24 13.83 4.98
C LYS A 220 -14.66 15.22 5.25
N ASP A 221 -14.34 15.93 4.22
CA ASP A 221 -13.80 17.27 4.12
C ASP A 221 -12.29 17.35 3.91
N ILE A 222 -11.84 18.51 3.45
CA ILE A 222 -10.43 18.82 3.23
C ILE A 222 -10.04 19.94 4.19
N VAL A 223 -9.00 19.71 4.99
CA VAL A 223 -8.56 20.65 6.03
C VAL A 223 -7.08 20.99 5.92
N GLY A 224 -6.70 22.13 6.45
CA GLY A 224 -5.31 22.58 6.51
C GLY A 224 -4.65 22.64 5.14
N GLN A 225 -3.49 22.00 4.99
CA GLN A 225 -2.70 21.94 3.75
C GLN A 225 -3.08 20.76 2.85
N GLY A 226 -4.37 20.40 2.79
CA GLY A 226 -4.90 19.32 1.94
C GLY A 226 -5.17 18.01 2.66
N GLY A 227 -5.12 17.96 4.00
CA GLY A 227 -5.52 16.76 4.75
C GLY A 227 -6.95 16.36 4.45
N MET A 228 -7.24 15.07 4.23
CA MET A 228 -8.48 14.57 3.64
C MET A 228 -9.20 13.55 4.53
N GLY A 229 -10.54 13.57 4.48
CA GLY A 229 -11.37 12.56 5.10
C GLY A 229 -11.39 11.23 4.35
N ILE A 230 -11.89 10.19 5.01
CA ILE A 230 -11.99 8.82 4.46
C ILE A 230 -12.75 8.83 3.12
N LEU A 231 -13.91 9.51 3.08
CA LEU A 231 -14.77 9.51 1.89
C LEU A 231 -14.11 10.22 0.70
N ASP A 232 -13.38 11.30 0.95
CA ASP A 232 -12.69 12.06 -0.11
C ASP A 232 -11.58 11.23 -0.75
N ILE A 233 -10.84 10.45 0.06
CA ILE A 233 -9.80 9.54 -0.42
C ILE A 233 -10.42 8.39 -1.25
N ILE A 234 -11.57 7.85 -0.83
CA ILE A 234 -12.31 6.86 -1.60
C ILE A 234 -12.71 7.45 -2.96
N ASP A 235 -13.24 8.67 -2.99
CA ASP A 235 -13.69 9.34 -4.22
C ASP A 235 -12.54 9.57 -5.22
N ILE A 236 -11.35 9.92 -4.73
CA ILE A 236 -10.15 10.06 -5.55
C ILE A 236 -9.67 8.69 -6.08
N THR A 237 -9.79 7.65 -5.27
CA THR A 237 -9.27 6.32 -5.61
C THR A 237 -10.18 5.58 -6.62
N GLU A 238 -11.49 5.79 -6.56
CA GLU A 238 -12.47 5.10 -7.42
C GLU A 238 -12.07 5.05 -8.91
N PRO A 239 -11.71 6.14 -9.59
CA PRO A 239 -11.39 6.11 -11.03
C PRO A 239 -10.02 5.45 -11.31
N LEU A 240 -9.19 5.25 -10.30
CA LEU A 240 -7.82 4.75 -10.44
C LEU A 240 -7.72 3.21 -10.36
N TYR A 241 -8.81 2.50 -10.07
CA TYR A 241 -8.82 1.05 -9.80
C TYR A 241 -8.03 0.21 -10.82
N LYS A 242 -8.04 0.60 -12.11
CA LYS A 242 -7.37 -0.12 -13.21
C LYS A 242 -5.85 -0.05 -13.17
N TYR A 243 -5.28 0.82 -12.33
CA TYR A 243 -3.83 0.97 -12.19
C TYR A 243 -3.24 0.12 -11.07
N ALA A 244 -4.09 -0.48 -10.22
CA ALA A 244 -3.66 -1.41 -9.19
C ALA A 244 -3.41 -2.82 -9.75
N GLY A 245 -2.43 -3.51 -9.19
CA GLY A 245 -2.13 -4.90 -9.51
C GLY A 245 -0.91 -5.41 -8.74
N PRO A 246 -0.58 -6.71 -8.87
CA PRO A 246 0.59 -7.27 -8.20
C PRO A 246 1.88 -6.50 -8.49
N GLY A 247 2.56 -6.08 -7.42
CA GLY A 247 3.78 -5.27 -7.49
C GLY A 247 3.56 -3.78 -7.77
N HIS A 248 2.30 -3.28 -7.81
CA HIS A 248 1.99 -1.88 -8.03
C HIS A 248 0.61 -1.52 -7.47
N TRP A 249 0.56 -0.92 -6.28
CA TRP A 249 -0.65 -0.70 -5.51
C TRP A 249 -1.00 0.78 -5.37
N LEU A 250 -2.30 1.07 -5.31
CA LEU A 250 -2.82 2.38 -4.94
C LEU A 250 -2.72 2.54 -3.43
N ASP A 251 -1.91 3.48 -2.97
CA ASP A 251 -1.75 3.78 -1.55
C ASP A 251 -2.73 4.87 -1.13
N MET A 252 -3.76 4.46 -0.42
CA MET A 252 -4.81 5.33 0.14
C MET A 252 -4.41 5.94 1.48
N ASP A 253 -3.12 5.89 1.83
CA ASP A 253 -2.55 6.31 3.09
C ASP A 253 -2.86 5.39 4.28
N MET A 254 -2.39 5.77 5.45
CA MET A 254 -2.46 5.00 6.69
C MET A 254 -3.90 4.71 7.15
N LEU A 255 -4.07 3.59 7.83
CA LEU A 255 -5.28 3.33 8.58
C LEU A 255 -5.29 4.17 9.85
N ILE A 256 -6.30 5.02 9.99
CA ILE A 256 -6.55 5.83 11.20
C ILE A 256 -7.38 5.08 12.25
N VAL A 257 -7.73 3.83 11.99
CA VAL A 257 -8.49 2.95 12.88
C VAL A 257 -7.87 2.93 14.26
N GLY A 258 -8.61 3.35 15.28
CA GLY A 258 -8.19 3.36 16.67
C GLY A 258 -7.34 4.56 17.09
N LEU A 259 -7.23 5.63 16.27
CA LEU A 259 -6.68 6.90 16.72
C LEU A 259 -7.57 7.56 17.78
N ASP A 260 -8.89 7.40 17.67
CA ASP A 260 -9.87 7.87 18.67
C ASP A 260 -9.71 9.36 19.02
N GLY A 261 -9.50 10.20 18.01
CA GLY A 261 -9.27 11.64 18.19
C GLY A 261 -7.89 12.02 18.73
N LYS A 262 -6.94 11.08 18.78
CA LYS A 262 -5.59 11.30 19.32
C LYS A 262 -4.54 11.24 18.22
N GLY A 263 -3.48 12.05 18.35
CA GLY A 263 -2.38 12.08 17.39
C GLY A 263 -2.51 13.14 16.29
N GLY A 264 -1.55 13.16 15.35
CA GLY A 264 -1.43 14.20 14.32
C GLY A 264 -2.67 14.40 13.46
N PRO A 265 -3.30 13.32 12.94
CA PRO A 265 -4.50 13.44 12.10
C PRO A 265 -5.72 14.07 12.77
N SER A 266 -5.75 14.11 14.09
CA SER A 266 -6.87 14.65 14.87
C SER A 266 -6.59 16.01 15.49
N SER A 267 -5.32 16.46 15.56
CA SER A 267 -4.92 17.65 16.31
C SER A 267 -5.57 18.93 15.78
N ASP A 268 -5.70 19.06 14.46
CA ASP A 268 -6.33 20.23 13.82
C ASP A 268 -7.86 20.17 13.89
N LEU A 269 -8.43 19.04 14.32
CA LEU A 269 -9.87 18.79 14.40
C LEU A 269 -10.38 18.89 15.85
N GLY A 270 -9.59 19.41 16.76
CA GLY A 270 -9.95 19.55 18.17
C GLY A 270 -10.01 18.22 18.94
N GLY A 271 -9.34 17.18 18.43
CA GLY A 271 -9.30 15.86 19.07
C GLY A 271 -10.57 15.00 18.86
N VAL A 272 -11.39 15.36 17.89
CA VAL A 272 -12.55 14.56 17.47
C VAL A 272 -12.08 13.56 16.41
N GLY A 273 -12.24 12.26 16.66
CA GLY A 273 -11.94 11.18 15.73
C GLY A 273 -13.17 10.64 15.02
N CYS A 274 -12.94 9.75 14.06
CA CYS A 274 -13.99 8.97 13.42
C CYS A 274 -14.71 8.06 14.40
N THR A 275 -15.95 7.71 14.09
CA THR A 275 -16.70 6.65 14.77
C THR A 275 -16.13 5.26 14.38
N TYR A 276 -16.42 4.23 15.19
CA TYR A 276 -16.02 2.87 14.84
C TYR A 276 -16.69 2.33 13.58
N THR A 277 -17.87 2.84 13.19
CA THR A 277 -18.50 2.56 11.90
C THR A 277 -17.66 3.10 10.75
N GLU A 278 -17.17 4.32 10.88
CA GLU A 278 -16.28 4.94 9.87
C GLU A 278 -14.92 4.27 9.80
N TYR A 279 -14.31 3.88 10.93
CA TYR A 279 -13.10 3.08 10.96
C TYR A 279 -13.29 1.71 10.28
N GLN A 280 -14.44 1.05 10.53
CA GLN A 280 -14.77 -0.20 9.85
C GLN A 280 -14.96 0.00 8.35
N THR A 281 -15.55 1.13 7.94
CA THR A 281 -15.67 1.51 6.53
C THR A 281 -14.30 1.79 5.91
N GLN A 282 -13.40 2.48 6.61
CA GLN A 282 -12.04 2.67 6.13
C GLN A 282 -11.35 1.32 5.87
N MET A 283 -11.33 0.42 6.85
CA MET A 283 -10.74 -0.91 6.68
C MET A 283 -11.38 -1.68 5.52
N SER A 284 -12.71 -1.59 5.39
CA SER A 284 -13.45 -2.24 4.30
C SER A 284 -13.00 -1.73 2.93
N MET A 285 -12.94 -0.42 2.76
CA MET A 285 -12.65 0.18 1.45
C MET A 285 -11.16 0.08 1.09
N TRP A 286 -10.23 0.22 2.06
CA TRP A 286 -8.80 -0.06 1.83
C TRP A 286 -8.61 -1.52 1.38
N CYS A 287 -9.30 -2.47 1.99
CA CYS A 287 -9.26 -3.86 1.54
C CYS A 287 -9.90 -4.05 0.17
N MET A 288 -11.01 -3.42 -0.12
CA MET A 288 -11.66 -3.51 -1.44
C MET A 288 -10.80 -2.94 -2.56
N PHE A 289 -10.10 -1.83 -2.32
CA PHE A 289 -9.19 -1.23 -3.31
C PHE A 289 -7.79 -1.87 -3.35
N ALA A 290 -7.53 -2.91 -2.56
CA ALA A 290 -6.20 -3.53 -2.44
C ALA A 290 -5.12 -2.50 -2.07
N SER A 291 -5.45 -1.55 -1.21
CA SER A 291 -4.50 -0.59 -0.68
C SER A 291 -3.61 -1.22 0.39
N PRO A 292 -2.38 -0.75 0.59
CA PRO A 292 -1.58 -1.08 1.75
C PRO A 292 -2.36 -0.91 3.06
N LEU A 293 -2.12 -1.79 4.03
CA LEU A 293 -2.73 -1.72 5.35
C LEU A 293 -1.68 -1.28 6.38
N ALA A 294 -1.40 0.01 6.43
CA ALA A 294 -0.45 0.60 7.37
C ALA A 294 -1.19 1.15 8.60
N MET A 295 -1.22 0.39 9.68
CA MET A 295 -1.76 0.84 10.98
C MET A 295 -0.97 2.03 11.50
N SER A 296 -1.63 2.97 12.19
CA SER A 296 -0.96 4.17 12.68
C SER A 296 -1.45 4.69 14.04
N HIS A 297 -2.22 3.86 14.75
CA HIS A 297 -2.75 4.16 16.10
C HIS A 297 -1.72 3.87 17.20
N ASP A 298 -2.10 4.04 18.47
CA ASP A 298 -1.26 3.62 19.59
C ASP A 298 -1.32 2.10 19.79
N LEU A 299 -0.42 1.40 19.12
CA LEU A 299 -0.36 -0.07 19.21
C LEU A 299 -0.01 -0.56 20.63
N LEU A 300 0.60 0.28 21.46
CA LEU A 300 0.99 -0.09 22.83
C LEU A 300 -0.17 0.06 23.83
N ASP A 301 -1.21 0.85 23.46
CA ASP A 301 -2.41 1.09 24.28
C ASP A 301 -3.67 1.05 23.40
N GLU A 302 -3.91 -0.10 22.76
CA GLU A 302 -5.05 -0.31 21.87
C GLU A 302 -6.24 -0.95 22.58
N ASN A 303 -7.46 -0.61 22.16
CA ASN A 303 -8.67 -1.23 22.66
C ASN A 303 -9.13 -2.44 21.81
N GLU A 304 -10.08 -3.22 22.35
CA GLU A 304 -10.58 -4.43 21.69
C GLU A 304 -11.33 -4.13 20.37
N ALA A 305 -12.06 -3.02 20.29
CA ALA A 305 -12.80 -2.66 19.07
C ALA A 305 -11.85 -2.37 17.92
N THR A 306 -10.74 -1.66 18.15
CA THR A 306 -9.66 -1.44 17.20
C THR A 306 -9.07 -2.77 16.71
N ARG A 307 -8.73 -3.67 17.66
CA ARG A 307 -8.19 -5.00 17.32
C ARG A 307 -9.15 -5.82 16.49
N ARG A 308 -10.43 -5.82 16.81
CA ARG A 308 -11.45 -6.54 16.05
C ARG A 308 -11.54 -6.08 14.60
N ILE A 309 -11.39 -4.78 14.34
CA ILE A 309 -11.39 -4.25 12.98
C ILE A 309 -10.10 -4.67 12.25
N LEU A 310 -8.94 -4.38 12.83
CA LEU A 310 -7.64 -4.57 12.18
C LEU A 310 -7.24 -6.05 12.02
N LEU A 311 -7.73 -6.95 12.88
CA LEU A 311 -7.45 -8.38 12.83
C LEU A 311 -8.58 -9.21 12.19
N ASN A 312 -9.53 -8.57 11.48
CA ASN A 312 -10.55 -9.32 10.75
C ASN A 312 -9.92 -10.11 9.59
N LYS A 313 -9.78 -11.41 9.80
CA LYS A 313 -9.10 -12.33 8.87
C LYS A 313 -9.78 -12.39 7.49
N GLU A 314 -11.11 -12.24 7.43
CA GLU A 314 -11.84 -12.28 6.17
C GLU A 314 -11.62 -11.00 5.35
N MET A 315 -11.56 -9.84 6.01
CA MET A 315 -11.17 -8.58 5.36
C MET A 315 -9.72 -8.60 4.86
N ILE A 316 -8.79 -9.08 5.71
CA ILE A 316 -7.38 -9.24 5.33
C ILE A 316 -7.27 -10.19 4.13
N ALA A 317 -8.02 -11.31 4.12
CA ALA A 317 -8.00 -12.25 2.99
C ALA A 317 -8.53 -11.63 1.68
N ILE A 318 -9.47 -10.67 1.75
CA ILE A 318 -9.87 -9.88 0.58
C ILE A 318 -8.74 -8.98 0.13
N ASN A 319 -8.09 -8.25 1.04
CA ASN A 319 -6.98 -7.36 0.72
C ASN A 319 -5.82 -8.12 0.04
N GLN A 320 -5.44 -9.26 0.62
CA GLN A 320 -4.29 -10.08 0.24
C GLN A 320 -4.58 -11.11 -0.88
N ASP A 321 -5.77 -11.06 -1.49
CA ASP A 321 -6.11 -12.01 -2.54
C ASP A 321 -5.19 -11.88 -3.76
N ALA A 322 -4.57 -13.00 -4.13
CA ALA A 322 -3.54 -13.07 -5.18
C ALA A 322 -4.03 -12.71 -6.60
N PHE A 323 -5.34 -12.60 -6.82
CA PHE A 323 -5.87 -12.09 -8.09
C PHE A 323 -5.45 -10.64 -8.34
N GLY A 324 -5.22 -9.87 -7.26
CA GLY A 324 -4.54 -8.58 -7.28
C GLY A 324 -5.32 -7.43 -7.94
N GLU A 325 -6.63 -7.53 -8.11
CA GLU A 325 -7.43 -6.41 -8.62
C GLU A 325 -7.91 -5.49 -7.50
N ALA A 326 -8.04 -4.19 -7.79
CA ALA A 326 -8.81 -3.27 -6.98
C ALA A 326 -10.31 -3.32 -7.34
N ALA A 327 -11.16 -2.96 -6.39
CA ALA A 327 -12.59 -2.88 -6.61
C ALA A 327 -12.95 -1.79 -7.63
N ARG A 328 -13.97 -2.05 -8.44
CA ARG A 328 -14.62 -1.07 -9.30
C ARG A 328 -15.98 -0.71 -8.76
N ARG A 329 -16.35 0.55 -8.81
CA ARG A 329 -17.73 0.97 -8.58
C ARG A 329 -18.64 0.47 -9.69
N VAL A 330 -19.81 0.01 -9.32
CA VAL A 330 -20.88 -0.36 -10.24
C VAL A 330 -21.84 0.79 -10.36
N ASP A 331 -22.30 1.07 -11.57
CA ASP A 331 -23.39 2.02 -11.78
C ASP A 331 -24.68 1.46 -11.16
N PHE A 332 -25.15 2.10 -10.11
CA PHE A 332 -26.32 1.72 -9.35
C PHE A 332 -27.04 2.99 -8.87
N PRO A 333 -28.37 3.09 -9.08
CA PRO A 333 -29.12 4.28 -8.72
C PRO A 333 -29.27 4.42 -7.20
N GLY A 334 -29.33 5.66 -6.73
CA GLY A 334 -29.55 5.99 -5.33
C GLY A 334 -28.32 6.50 -4.62
N VAL A 335 -28.40 6.60 -3.30
CA VAL A 335 -27.35 7.16 -2.44
C VAL A 335 -26.24 6.16 -2.17
N CYS A 336 -26.61 4.89 -1.95
CA CYS A 336 -25.65 3.84 -1.65
C CYS A 336 -24.76 3.57 -2.85
N ARG A 337 -23.49 3.30 -2.58
CA ARG A 337 -22.48 2.94 -3.56
C ARG A 337 -22.20 1.44 -3.53
N VAL A 338 -22.08 0.83 -4.69
CA VAL A 338 -21.84 -0.61 -4.83
C VAL A 338 -20.49 -0.83 -5.49
N TYR A 339 -19.66 -1.68 -4.90
CA TYR A 339 -18.32 -2.00 -5.41
C TYR A 339 -18.18 -3.51 -5.59
N LEU A 340 -17.55 -3.90 -6.68
CA LEU A 340 -17.22 -5.30 -6.98
C LEU A 340 -15.71 -5.45 -7.17
N ARG A 341 -15.15 -6.49 -6.55
CA ARG A 341 -13.76 -6.92 -6.71
C ARG A 341 -13.74 -8.40 -7.07
N ARG A 342 -13.03 -8.77 -8.13
CA ARG A 342 -12.79 -10.18 -8.41
C ARG A 342 -11.75 -10.74 -7.46
N LEU A 343 -11.98 -11.97 -7.02
CA LEU A 343 -11.08 -12.71 -6.15
C LEU A 343 -10.71 -14.04 -6.81
N SER A 344 -9.63 -14.64 -6.35
CA SER A 344 -9.20 -15.97 -6.74
C SER A 344 -10.31 -17.02 -6.54
N GLY A 345 -10.31 -18.08 -7.37
CA GLY A 345 -11.27 -19.17 -7.25
C GLY A 345 -12.70 -18.81 -7.66
N ASN A 346 -12.88 -17.92 -8.64
CA ASN A 346 -14.19 -17.48 -9.14
C ASN A 346 -15.11 -16.87 -8.05
N ARG A 347 -14.52 -16.28 -7.02
CA ARG A 347 -15.22 -15.52 -5.99
C ARG A 347 -15.26 -14.04 -6.33
N LEU A 348 -16.20 -13.34 -5.73
CA LEU A 348 -16.28 -11.88 -5.75
C LEU A 348 -16.28 -11.36 -4.33
N ALA A 349 -15.69 -10.18 -4.11
CA ALA A 349 -16.04 -9.33 -2.98
C ALA A 349 -17.02 -8.28 -3.45
N LEU A 350 -18.10 -8.10 -2.70
CA LEU A 350 -19.13 -7.08 -2.89
C LEU A 350 -19.12 -6.17 -1.67
N ALA A 351 -18.95 -4.87 -1.88
CA ALA A 351 -19.18 -3.88 -0.84
C ALA A 351 -20.37 -3.00 -1.20
N VAL A 352 -21.18 -2.71 -0.19
CA VAL A 352 -22.28 -1.75 -0.27
C VAL A 352 -22.05 -0.70 0.79
N MET A 353 -21.84 0.54 0.39
CA MET A 353 -21.50 1.66 1.26
C MET A 353 -22.61 2.71 1.27
N ASN A 354 -22.98 3.17 2.42
CA ASN A 354 -23.82 4.37 2.61
C ASN A 354 -22.93 5.58 2.91
N PRO A 355 -22.68 6.49 1.94
CA PRO A 355 -21.83 7.65 2.17
C PRO A 355 -22.53 8.81 2.90
N SER A 356 -23.83 8.70 3.18
CA SER A 356 -24.65 9.80 3.70
C SER A 356 -24.84 9.75 5.21
N ASP A 357 -25.20 10.90 5.80
CA ASP A 357 -25.49 11.08 7.23
C ASP A 357 -26.86 10.52 7.68
N LYS A 358 -27.55 9.78 6.80
CA LYS A 358 -28.88 9.20 7.09
C LYS A 358 -28.87 7.71 6.81
N PRO A 359 -29.63 6.91 7.60
CA PRO A 359 -29.85 5.51 7.28
C PRO A 359 -30.41 5.33 5.87
N GLN A 360 -30.00 4.30 5.17
CA GLN A 360 -30.46 3.97 3.82
C GLN A 360 -30.90 2.52 3.74
N SER A 361 -32.01 2.27 3.06
CA SER A 361 -32.43 0.93 2.65
C SER A 361 -32.14 0.72 1.18
N ILE A 362 -31.59 -0.44 0.83
CA ILE A 362 -31.19 -0.77 -0.52
C ILE A 362 -31.77 -2.11 -0.96
N GLN A 363 -32.20 -2.18 -2.22
CA GLN A 363 -32.55 -3.42 -2.92
C GLN A 363 -31.62 -3.59 -4.11
N LEU A 364 -30.62 -4.46 -4.00
CA LEU A 364 -29.61 -4.69 -5.02
C LEU A 364 -30.01 -5.89 -5.89
N PRO A 365 -30.35 -5.68 -7.19
CA PRO A 365 -30.57 -6.79 -8.11
C PRO A 365 -29.29 -7.58 -8.32
N LEU A 366 -29.35 -8.91 -8.16
CA LEU A 366 -28.15 -9.75 -8.27
C LEU A 366 -27.63 -9.90 -9.71
N SER A 367 -28.39 -9.43 -10.70
CA SER A 367 -27.90 -9.26 -12.08
C SER A 367 -26.69 -8.34 -12.21
N VAL A 368 -26.48 -7.42 -11.25
CA VAL A 368 -25.27 -6.56 -11.18
C VAL A 368 -24.00 -7.38 -10.93
N ILE A 369 -24.15 -8.52 -10.24
CA ILE A 369 -23.03 -9.40 -9.87
C ILE A 369 -22.75 -10.40 -10.99
N GLY A 370 -23.80 -10.94 -11.63
CA GLY A 370 -23.67 -11.92 -12.67
C GLY A 370 -24.99 -12.60 -13.04
N LYS A 371 -24.90 -13.74 -13.73
CA LYS A 371 -26.07 -14.45 -14.31
C LYS A 371 -26.43 -15.73 -13.56
N ALA A 372 -25.84 -16.04 -12.41
CA ALA A 372 -26.20 -17.23 -11.65
C ALA A 372 -27.61 -17.11 -11.08
N GLN A 373 -28.30 -18.24 -10.95
CA GLN A 373 -29.65 -18.27 -10.39
C GLN A 373 -29.68 -18.04 -8.89
N LYS A 374 -28.58 -18.37 -8.21
CA LYS A 374 -28.45 -18.28 -6.76
C LYS A 374 -27.02 -17.92 -6.37
N TYR A 375 -26.88 -17.12 -5.33
CA TYR A 375 -25.60 -16.72 -4.77
C TYR A 375 -25.55 -16.98 -3.27
N ALA A 376 -24.40 -17.43 -2.78
CA ALA A 376 -24.08 -17.44 -1.36
C ALA A 376 -23.30 -16.16 -1.03
N PHE A 377 -23.80 -15.41 -0.07
CA PHE A 377 -23.21 -14.20 0.49
C PHE A 377 -22.67 -14.51 1.87
N ARG A 378 -21.39 -14.40 2.07
CA ARG A 378 -20.75 -14.46 3.38
C ARG A 378 -20.47 -13.04 3.83
N ASP A 379 -21.23 -12.54 4.81
CA ASP A 379 -20.94 -11.27 5.47
C ASP A 379 -19.64 -11.41 6.27
N VAL A 380 -18.63 -10.60 5.91
CA VAL A 380 -17.29 -10.73 6.49
C VAL A 380 -17.13 -10.03 7.83
N TRP A 381 -18.07 -9.17 8.20
CA TRP A 381 -18.09 -8.53 9.51
C TRP A 381 -18.94 -9.30 10.54
N GLU A 382 -20.11 -9.79 10.10
CA GLU A 382 -21.01 -10.58 10.94
C GLU A 382 -20.66 -12.08 10.95
N HIS A 383 -19.77 -12.52 10.07
CA HIS A 383 -19.39 -13.94 9.91
C HIS A 383 -20.59 -14.86 9.63
N LYS A 384 -21.62 -14.37 8.92
CA LYS A 384 -22.83 -15.11 8.58
C LYS A 384 -22.93 -15.32 7.08
N THR A 385 -23.53 -16.46 6.69
CA THR A 385 -23.78 -16.78 5.28
C THR A 385 -25.27 -16.89 5.01
N ALA A 386 -25.72 -16.20 3.96
CA ALA A 386 -27.10 -16.28 3.48
C ALA A 386 -27.13 -16.57 1.98
N LEU A 387 -28.25 -17.12 1.51
CA LEU A 387 -28.48 -17.46 0.11
C LEU A 387 -29.51 -16.51 -0.49
N TRP A 388 -29.16 -15.93 -1.65
CA TRP A 388 -29.98 -14.97 -2.37
C TRP A 388 -30.19 -15.38 -3.82
N GLN A 389 -31.38 -15.08 -4.40
CA GLN A 389 -31.72 -15.51 -5.77
C GLN A 389 -31.88 -14.38 -6.75
N LYS A 390 -32.63 -13.33 -6.43
CA LYS A 390 -32.92 -12.25 -7.38
C LYS A 390 -32.42 -10.90 -6.90
N THR A 391 -32.61 -10.62 -5.63
CA THR A 391 -32.33 -9.31 -5.03
C THR A 391 -31.79 -9.51 -3.63
N TRP A 392 -30.68 -8.85 -3.31
CA TRP A 392 -30.24 -8.66 -1.93
C TRP A 392 -30.90 -7.40 -1.36
N GLN A 393 -31.33 -7.47 -0.10
CA GLN A 393 -31.92 -6.33 0.61
C GLN A 393 -31.17 -6.11 1.91
N GLY A 394 -30.95 -4.84 2.25
CA GLY A 394 -30.27 -4.48 3.50
C GLY A 394 -30.49 -3.02 3.87
N ASP A 395 -30.37 -2.78 5.17
CA ASP A 395 -30.34 -1.45 5.74
C ASP A 395 -28.90 -1.13 6.15
N LEU A 396 -28.46 0.10 5.87
CA LEU A 396 -27.13 0.60 6.24
C LEU A 396 -27.31 1.86 7.09
N GLN A 397 -26.61 1.87 8.22
CA GLN A 397 -26.48 3.08 9.04
C GLN A 397 -25.69 4.16 8.31
N PRO A 398 -25.69 5.42 8.77
CA PRO A 398 -24.80 6.44 8.27
C PRO A 398 -23.35 5.96 8.22
N HIS A 399 -22.67 6.19 7.11
CA HIS A 399 -21.26 5.88 6.84
C HIS A 399 -20.90 4.38 6.92
N GLU A 400 -21.90 3.48 7.05
CA GLU A 400 -21.69 2.02 7.13
C GLU A 400 -21.33 1.44 5.76
N THR A 401 -20.40 0.49 5.77
CA THR A 401 -20.08 -0.37 4.63
C THR A 401 -20.28 -1.84 5.02
N LYS A 402 -21.19 -2.53 4.32
CA LYS A 402 -21.33 -4.01 4.40
C LYS A 402 -20.47 -4.65 3.31
N VAL A 403 -19.71 -5.66 3.68
CA VAL A 403 -18.84 -6.40 2.77
C VAL A 403 -19.18 -7.88 2.79
N PHE A 404 -19.26 -8.46 1.59
CA PHE A 404 -19.56 -9.87 1.40
C PHE A 404 -18.54 -10.53 0.48
N THR A 405 -18.13 -11.75 0.80
CA THR A 405 -17.62 -12.64 -0.23
C THR A 405 -18.77 -13.38 -0.87
N VAL A 406 -18.81 -13.40 -2.20
CA VAL A 406 -19.93 -13.90 -2.99
C VAL A 406 -19.49 -15.05 -3.88
N THR A 407 -20.27 -16.14 -3.87
CA THR A 407 -20.03 -17.31 -4.69
C THR A 407 -21.33 -17.70 -5.42
N ALA A 408 -21.24 -17.95 -6.74
CA ALA A 408 -22.34 -18.53 -7.51
C ALA A 408 -22.64 -19.95 -7.05
N ARG A 409 -23.95 -20.34 -7.07
CA ARG A 409 -24.42 -21.66 -6.66
C ARG A 409 -25.35 -22.26 -7.72
#